data_2cceeb44cd06df628f7779d1dabb1e01
#
_entry.id   2cceeb44cd06df628f7779d1dabb1e01
#
_cell.length_a   1.000
_cell.length_b   1.000
_cell.length_c   1.000
_cell.angle_alpha   90.00
_cell.angle_beta   90.00
_cell.angle_gamma   90.00
#
_symmetry.space_group_name_H-M   'P 1'
#
loop_
_entity.id
_entity.type
_entity.pdbx_description
1 polymer ?
#
loop_
_entity_poly.entity_id
_entity_poly.type
_entity_poly.pdbx_seq_one_letter_code
_entity_poly.pdbx_strand_id
1 'polypeptide(L)'
;MVYTRKGYTPEERAAYNAQKQAEMDEMIKRINEGVKAVFQSDKYKEYLKFASKFTDYSARNTLLINLQRPDATLVAAYGKWKQLGRQVERGQMGIEILAPVAYKTNQVLETERPAVDEFGNQLYNPDGTEKMETVEKPMTGLAFKKVYVFDVSQTIGKELPDPVTELTGDIDLSLIHI
;
A
#
# COMPACT_ATOMS: atom_id res chain seq x y z
N MET A 1 6.83 -5.06 -34.49
CA MET A 1 5.39 -5.12 -34.26
C MET A 1 5.04 -4.10 -33.20
N VAL A 2 4.41 -3.00 -33.60
CA VAL A 2 4.00 -1.93 -32.67
C VAL A 2 2.68 -2.38 -32.05
N TYR A 3 2.66 -2.70 -30.76
CA TYR A 3 1.44 -2.96 -30.00
C TYR A 3 0.68 -1.64 -29.82
N THR A 4 -0.26 -1.36 -30.73
CA THR A 4 -1.25 -0.30 -30.52
C THR A 4 -2.18 -0.73 -29.40
N ARG A 5 -2.10 -0.07 -28.24
CA ARG A 5 -3.12 -0.20 -27.18
C ARG A 5 -4.47 0.18 -27.79
N LYS A 6 -5.38 -0.79 -27.94
CA LYS A 6 -6.78 -0.52 -28.27
C LYS A 6 -7.33 0.43 -27.21
N GLY A 7 -7.66 1.65 -27.58
CA GLY A 7 -8.30 2.59 -26.67
C GLY A 7 -9.74 2.11 -26.42
N TYR A 8 -10.13 2.05 -25.15
CA TYR A 8 -11.52 1.79 -24.77
C TYR A 8 -12.43 2.89 -25.29
N THR A 9 -13.60 2.53 -25.83
CA THR A 9 -14.68 3.50 -26.09
C THR A 9 -15.16 4.13 -24.78
N PRO A 10 -15.80 5.31 -24.79
CA PRO A 10 -16.36 5.90 -23.59
C PRO A 10 -17.31 4.96 -22.82
N GLU A 11 -18.12 4.18 -23.53
CA GLU A 11 -19.05 3.21 -22.96
C GLU A 11 -18.32 2.01 -22.32
N GLU A 12 -17.33 1.44 -23.00
CA GLU A 12 -16.48 0.37 -22.45
C GLU A 12 -15.72 0.83 -21.20
N ARG A 13 -15.25 2.09 -21.20
CA ARG A 13 -14.59 2.68 -20.04
C ARG A 13 -15.55 2.87 -18.87
N ALA A 14 -16.77 3.32 -19.12
CA ALA A 14 -17.81 3.46 -18.11
C ALA A 14 -18.18 2.09 -17.51
N ALA A 15 -18.39 1.08 -18.35
CA ALA A 15 -18.68 -0.28 -17.90
C ALA A 15 -17.53 -0.87 -17.06
N TYR A 16 -16.28 -0.71 -17.50
CA TYR A 16 -15.11 -1.14 -16.75
C TYR A 16 -15.00 -0.45 -15.38
N ASN A 17 -15.24 0.86 -15.33
CA ASN A 17 -15.20 1.62 -14.07
C ASN A 17 -16.33 1.19 -13.14
N ALA A 18 -17.54 0.96 -13.64
CA ALA A 18 -18.67 0.46 -12.85
C ALA A 18 -18.37 -0.93 -12.27
N GLN A 19 -17.79 -1.83 -13.06
CA GLN A 19 -17.38 -3.15 -12.58
C GLN A 19 -16.32 -3.03 -11.47
N LYS A 20 -15.32 -2.16 -11.66
CA LYS A 20 -14.26 -1.94 -10.65
C LYS A 20 -14.82 -1.35 -9.36
N GLN A 21 -15.79 -0.45 -9.47
CA GLN A 21 -16.47 0.10 -8.31
C GLN A 21 -17.25 -0.98 -7.55
N ALA A 22 -18.01 -1.82 -8.26
CA ALA A 22 -18.74 -2.92 -7.64
C ALA A 22 -17.82 -3.92 -6.92
N GLU A 23 -16.68 -4.29 -7.53
CA GLU A 23 -15.67 -5.13 -6.90
C GLU A 23 -15.11 -4.50 -5.59
N MET A 24 -14.91 -3.18 -5.60
CA MET A 24 -14.43 -2.43 -4.44
C MET A 24 -15.49 -2.39 -3.34
N ASP A 25 -16.75 -2.12 -3.67
CA ASP A 25 -17.85 -2.05 -2.72
C ASP A 25 -18.08 -3.41 -2.04
N GLU A 26 -17.98 -4.50 -2.79
CA GLU A 26 -18.05 -5.85 -2.23
C GLU A 26 -16.89 -6.12 -1.27
N MET A 27 -15.69 -5.67 -1.60
CA MET A 27 -14.52 -5.82 -0.73
C MET A 27 -14.68 -5.03 0.57
N ILE A 28 -15.20 -3.80 0.49
CA ILE A 28 -15.52 -2.97 1.67
C ILE A 28 -16.59 -3.65 2.54
N LYS A 29 -17.61 -4.24 1.91
CA LYS A 29 -18.64 -5.01 2.63
C LYS A 29 -18.03 -6.17 3.39
N ARG A 30 -17.19 -6.99 2.77
CA ARG A 30 -16.46 -8.09 3.41
C ARG A 30 -15.60 -7.62 4.60
N ILE A 31 -14.92 -6.48 4.46
CA ILE A 31 -14.16 -5.88 5.57
C ILE A 31 -15.07 -5.54 6.74
N ASN A 32 -16.19 -4.87 6.48
CA ASN A 32 -17.12 -4.44 7.54
C ASN A 32 -17.76 -5.63 8.25
N GLU A 33 -18.12 -6.68 7.53
CA GLU A 33 -18.63 -7.94 8.09
C GLU A 33 -17.56 -8.65 8.93
N GLY A 34 -16.32 -8.72 8.43
CA GLY A 34 -15.18 -9.28 9.13
C GLY A 34 -14.85 -8.54 10.42
N VAL A 35 -14.88 -7.20 10.40
CA VAL A 35 -14.71 -6.37 11.61
C VAL A 35 -15.75 -6.77 12.66
N LYS A 36 -17.03 -6.82 12.30
CA LYS A 36 -18.10 -7.21 13.23
C LYS A 36 -17.87 -8.62 13.79
N ALA A 37 -17.53 -9.58 12.93
CA ALA A 37 -17.30 -10.96 13.34
C ALA A 37 -16.11 -11.10 14.30
N VAL A 38 -15.03 -10.38 14.07
CA VAL A 38 -13.82 -10.41 14.91
C VAL A 38 -14.08 -9.75 16.27
N PHE A 39 -14.65 -8.54 16.29
CA PHE A 39 -14.84 -7.77 17.51
C PHE A 39 -16.00 -8.27 18.40
N GLN A 40 -16.93 -9.02 17.85
CA GLN A 40 -18.06 -9.61 18.60
C GLN A 40 -17.80 -11.05 19.08
N SER A 41 -16.62 -11.60 18.86
CA SER A 41 -16.28 -12.98 19.16
C SER A 41 -15.05 -13.10 20.05
N ASP A 42 -14.90 -14.27 20.72
CA ASP A 42 -13.69 -14.63 21.47
C ASP A 42 -12.42 -14.70 20.57
N LYS A 43 -12.61 -14.64 19.26
CA LYS A 43 -11.52 -14.65 18.26
C LYS A 43 -10.72 -13.35 18.18
N TYR A 44 -11.11 -12.32 18.92
CA TYR A 44 -10.36 -11.04 18.90
C TYR A 44 -8.89 -11.20 19.33
N LYS A 45 -8.63 -12.02 20.34
CA LYS A 45 -7.25 -12.31 20.79
C LYS A 45 -6.45 -13.04 19.71
N GLU A 46 -7.07 -13.98 19.01
CA GLU A 46 -6.45 -14.71 17.89
C GLU A 46 -6.12 -13.76 16.74
N TYR A 47 -7.06 -12.87 16.42
CA TYR A 47 -6.82 -11.82 15.41
C TYR A 47 -5.67 -10.90 15.81
N LEU A 48 -5.57 -10.45 17.05
CA LEU A 48 -4.45 -9.61 17.50
C LEU A 48 -3.11 -10.33 17.37
N LYS A 49 -3.06 -11.61 17.73
CA LYS A 49 -1.87 -12.45 17.53
C LYS A 49 -1.52 -12.63 16.05
N PHE A 50 -2.52 -12.74 15.18
CA PHE A 50 -2.32 -12.76 13.74
C PHE A 50 -1.81 -11.40 13.25
N ALA A 51 -2.46 -10.31 13.62
CA ALA A 51 -2.14 -8.96 13.19
C ALA A 51 -0.72 -8.51 13.57
N SER A 52 -0.19 -8.99 14.70
CA SER A 52 1.17 -8.68 15.13
C SER A 52 2.26 -9.18 14.16
N LYS A 53 1.96 -10.13 13.29
CA LYS A 53 2.88 -10.64 12.25
C LYS A 53 2.93 -9.74 11.00
N PHE A 54 1.96 -8.84 10.83
CA PHE A 54 1.76 -8.07 9.60
C PHE A 54 1.87 -6.57 9.84
N THR A 55 2.96 -6.13 10.48
CA THR A 55 3.20 -4.72 10.84
C THR A 55 3.31 -3.79 9.63
N ASP A 56 3.72 -4.31 8.47
CA ASP A 56 3.86 -3.54 7.23
C ASP A 56 2.52 -3.34 6.48
N TYR A 57 1.45 -3.97 6.96
CA TYR A 57 0.12 -3.88 6.36
C TYR A 57 -0.81 -3.02 7.20
N SER A 58 -1.67 -2.26 6.55
CA SER A 58 -2.73 -1.55 7.26
C SER A 58 -3.68 -2.54 7.94
N ALA A 59 -4.32 -2.13 9.05
CA ALA A 59 -5.28 -2.97 9.78
C ALA A 59 -6.37 -3.54 8.85
N ARG A 60 -6.80 -2.77 7.85
CA ARG A 60 -7.77 -3.21 6.84
C ARG A 60 -7.23 -4.35 5.98
N ASN A 61 -5.99 -4.24 5.51
CA ASN A 61 -5.36 -5.30 4.72
C ASN A 61 -5.03 -6.52 5.55
N THR A 62 -4.59 -6.34 6.80
CA THR A 62 -4.35 -7.43 7.74
C THR A 62 -5.64 -8.23 7.99
N LEU A 63 -6.77 -7.55 8.13
CA LEU A 63 -8.06 -8.23 8.25
C LEU A 63 -8.43 -8.99 6.97
N LEU A 64 -8.22 -8.39 5.79
CA LEU A 64 -8.47 -9.07 4.50
C LEU A 64 -7.60 -10.32 4.34
N ILE A 65 -6.34 -10.27 4.75
CA ILE A 65 -5.44 -11.42 4.74
C ILE A 65 -5.97 -12.50 5.70
N ASN A 66 -6.32 -12.13 6.93
CA ASN A 66 -6.83 -13.06 7.93
C ASN A 66 -8.12 -13.77 7.51
N LEU A 67 -9.05 -13.03 6.89
CA LEU A 67 -10.33 -13.59 6.40
C LEU A 67 -10.15 -14.60 5.26
N GLN A 68 -9.13 -14.40 4.42
CA GLN A 68 -8.86 -15.24 3.25
C GLN A 68 -7.87 -16.37 3.58
N ARG A 69 -6.92 -16.10 4.48
CA ARG A 69 -5.88 -17.05 4.86
C ARG A 69 -5.46 -16.86 6.33
N PRO A 70 -6.21 -17.46 7.27
CA PRO A 70 -5.94 -17.30 8.71
C PRO A 70 -4.60 -17.87 9.17
N ASP A 71 -4.05 -18.80 8.40
CA ASP A 71 -2.76 -19.46 8.61
C ASP A 71 -1.56 -18.73 8.01
N ALA A 72 -1.79 -17.62 7.30
CA ALA A 72 -0.70 -16.86 6.68
C ALA A 72 0.34 -16.39 7.69
N THR A 73 1.60 -16.43 7.28
CA THR A 73 2.74 -16.03 8.12
C THR A 73 3.55 -14.89 7.54
N LEU A 74 3.77 -14.88 6.24
CA LEU A 74 4.51 -13.85 5.54
C LEU A 74 3.94 -13.69 4.13
N VAL A 75 3.37 -12.54 3.83
CA VAL A 75 2.77 -12.27 2.53
C VAL A 75 3.52 -11.18 1.77
N ALA A 76 3.63 -11.36 0.46
CA ALA A 76 4.22 -10.36 -0.42
C ALA A 76 3.63 -10.44 -1.82
N ALA A 77 3.80 -9.35 -2.60
CA ALA A 77 3.43 -9.33 -3.99
C ALA A 77 4.31 -10.28 -4.83
N TYR A 78 3.75 -10.78 -5.95
CA TYR A 78 4.45 -11.69 -6.86
C TYR A 78 5.87 -11.23 -7.23
N GLY A 79 6.02 -9.94 -7.59
CA GLY A 79 7.31 -9.36 -7.95
C GLY A 79 8.32 -9.35 -6.79
N LYS A 80 7.85 -9.18 -5.56
CA LYS A 80 8.71 -9.23 -4.36
C LYS A 80 9.22 -10.64 -4.10
N TRP A 81 8.39 -11.67 -4.25
CA TRP A 81 8.82 -13.07 -4.17
C TRP A 81 9.91 -13.38 -5.18
N LYS A 82 9.75 -12.92 -6.43
CA LYS A 82 10.76 -13.09 -7.48
C LYS A 82 12.10 -12.42 -7.10
N GLN A 83 12.07 -11.23 -6.51
CA GLN A 83 13.28 -10.55 -6.01
C GLN A 83 13.97 -11.32 -4.89
N LEU A 84 13.19 -12.01 -4.05
CA LEU A 84 13.69 -12.87 -2.97
C LEU A 84 14.17 -14.27 -3.47
N GLY A 85 14.17 -14.50 -4.78
CA GLY A 85 14.56 -15.79 -5.35
C GLY A 85 13.51 -16.89 -5.16
N ARG A 86 12.26 -16.50 -4.92
CA ARG A 86 11.12 -17.42 -4.77
C ARG A 86 10.11 -17.20 -5.89
N GLN A 87 9.37 -18.25 -6.20
CA GLN A 87 8.33 -18.22 -7.21
C GLN A 87 7.02 -18.74 -6.63
N VAL A 88 5.91 -18.04 -6.91
CA VAL A 88 4.58 -18.52 -6.57
C VAL A 88 4.28 -19.77 -7.40
N GLU A 89 3.82 -20.82 -6.75
CA GLU A 89 3.46 -22.07 -7.40
C GLU A 89 2.29 -21.89 -8.36
N ARG A 90 2.31 -22.67 -9.42
CA ARG A 90 1.24 -22.63 -10.43
C ARG A 90 -0.09 -23.08 -9.81
N GLY A 91 -1.16 -22.30 -10.08
CA GLY A 91 -2.50 -22.62 -9.60
C GLY A 91 -2.82 -22.04 -8.20
N GLN A 92 -1.88 -21.39 -7.53
CA GLN A 92 -2.15 -20.72 -6.26
C GLN A 92 -3.07 -19.51 -6.45
N MET A 93 -4.05 -19.39 -5.58
CA MET A 93 -4.94 -18.21 -5.55
C MET A 93 -4.31 -17.11 -4.72
N GLY A 94 -4.23 -15.90 -5.29
CA GLY A 94 -3.71 -14.74 -4.58
C GLY A 94 -4.71 -14.23 -3.53
N ILE A 95 -4.16 -13.70 -2.45
CA ILE A 95 -4.91 -13.03 -1.38
C ILE A 95 -5.20 -11.59 -1.86
N GLU A 96 -6.46 -11.20 -1.88
CA GLU A 96 -6.89 -9.87 -2.31
C GLU A 96 -6.67 -8.84 -1.21
N ILE A 97 -5.97 -7.76 -1.55
CA ILE A 97 -5.78 -6.61 -0.66
C ILE A 97 -5.99 -5.30 -1.41
N LEU A 98 -6.05 -4.20 -0.68
CA LEU A 98 -6.21 -2.84 -1.21
C LEU A 98 -4.86 -2.11 -1.25
N ALA A 99 -4.41 -1.73 -2.44
CA ALA A 99 -3.22 -0.89 -2.61
C ALA A 99 -3.61 0.54 -2.97
N PRO A 100 -2.98 1.55 -2.35
CA PRO A 100 -3.17 2.94 -2.75
C PRO A 100 -2.55 3.20 -4.12
N VAL A 101 -3.24 3.99 -4.94
CA VAL A 101 -2.78 4.45 -6.25
C VAL A 101 -2.97 5.95 -6.33
N ALA A 102 -1.86 6.65 -6.49
CA ALA A 102 -1.90 8.07 -6.76
C ALA A 102 -2.29 8.31 -8.24
N TYR A 103 -3.18 9.26 -8.48
CA TYR A 103 -3.54 9.69 -9.82
C TYR A 103 -3.54 11.22 -9.90
N LYS A 104 -3.16 11.73 -11.06
CA LYS A 104 -3.22 13.17 -11.32
C LYS A 104 -4.66 13.59 -11.54
N THR A 105 -5.10 14.60 -10.83
CA THR A 105 -6.40 15.24 -11.08
C THR A 105 -6.22 16.36 -12.12
N ASN A 106 -7.34 16.82 -12.69
CA ASN A 106 -7.33 18.01 -13.54
C ASN A 106 -7.32 19.31 -12.72
N GLN A 107 -7.35 19.20 -11.40
CA GLN A 107 -7.27 20.35 -10.51
C GLN A 107 -5.81 20.71 -10.26
N VAL A 108 -5.54 22.00 -10.25
CA VAL A 108 -4.25 22.57 -9.89
C VAL A 108 -4.36 23.27 -8.55
N LEU A 109 -3.34 23.13 -7.74
CA LEU A 109 -3.19 23.87 -6.50
C LEU A 109 -2.20 24.99 -6.76
N GLU A 110 -2.64 26.22 -6.60
CA GLU A 110 -1.74 27.36 -6.58
C GLU A 110 -0.97 27.36 -5.26
N THR A 111 0.34 27.32 -5.36
CA THR A 111 1.24 27.33 -4.20
C THR A 111 2.26 28.42 -4.41
N GLU A 112 2.45 29.26 -3.42
CA GLU A 112 3.52 30.26 -3.43
C GLU A 112 4.84 29.61 -3.02
N ARG A 113 5.90 29.96 -3.74
CA ARG A 113 7.27 29.61 -3.36
C ARG A 113 8.20 30.79 -3.59
N PRO A 114 9.36 30.82 -2.92
CA PRO A 114 10.38 31.81 -3.21
C PRO A 114 10.79 31.76 -4.69
N ALA A 115 10.78 32.91 -5.36
CA ALA A 115 11.21 33.04 -6.74
C ALA A 115 12.74 32.92 -6.81
N VAL A 116 13.23 32.14 -7.77
CA VAL A 116 14.67 31.97 -8.01
C VAL A 116 15.07 32.41 -9.42
N ASP A 117 16.32 32.82 -9.58
CA ASP A 117 16.89 33.08 -10.88
C ASP A 117 17.25 31.80 -11.65
N GLU A 118 17.79 31.93 -12.85
CA GLU A 118 18.25 30.82 -13.71
C GLU A 118 19.41 30.00 -13.10
N PHE A 119 20.09 30.53 -12.08
CA PHE A 119 21.16 29.86 -11.34
C PHE A 119 20.70 29.24 -10.02
N GLY A 120 19.41 29.40 -9.66
CA GLY A 120 18.84 28.87 -8.42
C GLY A 120 19.00 29.80 -7.20
N ASN A 121 19.46 31.06 -7.38
CA ASN A 121 19.56 32.01 -6.28
C ASN A 121 18.20 32.66 -6.03
N GLN A 122 17.88 32.89 -4.77
CA GLN A 122 16.62 33.51 -4.35
C GLN A 122 16.55 34.95 -4.76
N LEU A 123 15.42 35.36 -5.34
CA LEU A 123 15.14 36.74 -5.70
C LEU A 123 14.49 37.51 -4.56
N TYR A 124 14.84 38.81 -4.45
CA TYR A 124 14.31 39.71 -3.46
C TYR A 124 13.62 40.90 -4.12
N ASN A 125 12.63 41.45 -3.44
CA ASN A 125 11.98 42.69 -3.81
C ASN A 125 12.90 43.88 -3.48
N PRO A 126 12.67 45.10 -4.05
CA PRO A 126 13.46 46.27 -3.75
C PRO A 126 13.46 46.71 -2.28
N ASP A 127 12.47 46.27 -1.50
CA ASP A 127 12.33 46.49 -0.06
C ASP A 127 13.08 45.46 0.82
N GLY A 128 13.79 44.50 0.18
CA GLY A 128 14.53 43.44 0.86
C GLY A 128 13.71 42.22 1.27
N THR A 129 12.41 42.18 0.98
CA THR A 129 11.58 41.00 1.23
C THR A 129 11.79 39.95 0.15
N GLU A 130 11.53 38.69 0.49
CA GLU A 130 11.61 37.58 -0.46
C GLU A 130 10.55 37.75 -1.55
N LYS A 131 10.99 37.65 -2.80
CA LYS A 131 10.06 37.65 -3.92
C LYS A 131 9.43 36.28 -4.03
N MET A 132 8.08 36.24 -3.97
CA MET A 132 7.31 34.99 -4.11
C MET A 132 6.80 34.87 -5.55
N GLU A 133 6.72 33.65 -6.04
CA GLU A 133 6.06 33.33 -7.30
C GLU A 133 4.97 32.30 -7.07
N THR A 134 3.85 32.45 -7.74
CA THR A 134 2.76 31.46 -7.71
C THR A 134 3.07 30.36 -8.72
N VAL A 135 3.10 29.11 -8.25
CA VAL A 135 3.34 27.94 -9.08
C VAL A 135 2.13 27.03 -9.01
N GLU A 136 1.64 26.67 -10.17
CA GLU A 136 0.58 25.66 -10.29
C GLU A 136 1.16 24.26 -10.11
N LYS A 137 0.70 23.53 -9.10
CA LYS A 137 1.00 22.10 -8.91
C LYS A 137 -0.24 21.28 -9.21
N PRO A 138 -0.13 20.25 -10.06
CA PRO A 138 -1.26 19.36 -10.27
C PRO A 138 -1.59 18.65 -8.96
N MET A 139 -2.85 18.69 -8.57
CA MET A 139 -3.33 17.93 -7.40
C MET A 139 -3.25 16.44 -7.69
N THR A 140 -2.79 15.71 -6.69
CA THR A 140 -2.75 14.25 -6.74
C THR A 140 -3.87 13.70 -5.88
N GLY A 141 -4.79 13.00 -6.50
CA GLY A 141 -5.80 12.22 -5.80
C GLY A 141 -5.25 10.86 -5.38
N LEU A 142 -5.87 10.29 -4.34
CA LEU A 142 -5.57 8.94 -3.89
C LEU A 142 -6.80 8.05 -4.13
N ALA A 143 -6.61 6.99 -4.88
CA ALA A 143 -7.58 5.93 -5.06
C ALA A 143 -7.03 4.62 -4.52
N PHE A 144 -7.89 3.63 -4.34
CA PHE A 144 -7.47 2.27 -3.97
C PHE A 144 -7.80 1.33 -5.12
N LYS A 145 -6.92 0.36 -5.33
CA LYS A 145 -7.17 -0.74 -6.27
C LYS A 145 -6.97 -2.08 -5.59
N LYS A 146 -7.71 -3.08 -6.05
CA LYS A 146 -7.49 -4.47 -5.68
C LYS A 146 -6.18 -4.97 -6.27
N VAL A 147 -5.33 -5.54 -5.43
CA VAL A 147 -4.09 -6.21 -5.81
C VAL A 147 -4.00 -7.56 -5.12
N TYR A 148 -3.11 -8.43 -5.61
CA TYR A 148 -2.93 -9.77 -5.09
C TYR A 148 -1.56 -9.91 -4.43
N VAL A 149 -1.56 -10.51 -3.25
CA VAL A 149 -0.35 -10.96 -2.54
C VAL A 149 -0.43 -12.47 -2.32
N PHE A 150 0.69 -13.08 -2.00
CA PHE A 150 0.80 -14.52 -1.79
C PHE A 150 1.56 -14.78 -0.50
N ASP A 151 1.11 -15.76 0.26
CA ASP A 151 1.83 -16.21 1.45
C ASP A 151 3.07 -17.04 1.07
N VAL A 152 4.05 -17.07 1.95
CA VAL A 152 5.28 -17.86 1.76
C VAL A 152 5.01 -19.33 1.48
N SER A 153 3.98 -19.90 2.10
CA SER A 153 3.56 -21.30 1.87
C SER A 153 3.03 -21.56 0.44
N GLN A 154 2.73 -20.52 -0.31
CA GLN A 154 2.31 -20.59 -1.72
C GLN A 154 3.51 -20.44 -2.68
N THR A 155 4.74 -20.41 -2.15
CA THR A 155 5.93 -20.14 -2.94
C THR A 155 6.99 -21.22 -2.76
N ILE A 156 7.76 -21.48 -3.82
CA ILE A 156 8.91 -22.36 -3.83
C ILE A 156 10.16 -21.56 -4.21
N GLY A 157 11.32 -22.02 -3.79
CA GLY A 157 12.60 -21.41 -4.14
C GLY A 157 13.54 -21.27 -2.95
N LYS A 158 14.37 -20.23 -2.99
CA LYS A 158 15.40 -19.99 -1.98
C LYS A 158 14.82 -19.89 -0.57
N GLU A 159 15.49 -20.44 0.42
CA GLU A 159 15.14 -20.23 1.82
C GLU A 159 15.22 -18.74 2.16
N LEU A 160 14.25 -18.29 2.95
CA LEU A 160 14.25 -16.92 3.45
C LEU A 160 15.25 -16.83 4.61
N PRO A 161 15.94 -15.69 4.75
CA PRO A 161 16.71 -15.46 5.97
C PRO A 161 15.74 -15.55 7.15
N ASP A 162 16.18 -16.21 8.22
CA ASP A 162 15.42 -16.24 9.45
C ASP A 162 15.09 -14.81 9.88
N PRO A 163 13.84 -14.52 10.25
CA PRO A 163 13.54 -13.26 10.88
C PRO A 163 14.46 -13.16 12.10
N VAL A 164 15.17 -12.05 12.20
CA VAL A 164 16.15 -11.79 13.27
C VAL A 164 15.62 -12.36 14.57
N THR A 165 16.30 -13.39 15.07
CA THR A 165 16.01 -13.98 16.38
C THR A 165 15.94 -12.81 17.36
N GLU A 166 14.85 -12.71 18.12
CA GLU A 166 14.73 -11.71 19.19
C GLU A 166 16.09 -11.54 19.85
N LEU A 167 16.53 -10.31 20.01
CA LEU A 167 17.67 -9.98 20.85
C LEU A 167 17.31 -10.40 22.28
N THR A 168 17.47 -11.66 22.59
CA THR A 168 17.48 -12.18 23.95
C THR A 168 18.82 -11.80 24.59
N GLY A 169 19.12 -10.53 24.61
CA GLY A 169 20.18 -9.96 25.41
C GLY A 169 19.50 -9.22 26.55
N ASP A 170 19.83 -9.58 27.79
CA ASP A 170 19.55 -8.73 28.93
C ASP A 170 20.08 -7.33 28.61
N ILE A 171 19.13 -6.41 28.34
CA ILE A 171 19.46 -4.99 28.23
C ILE A 171 19.79 -4.57 29.64
N ASP A 172 21.09 -4.45 29.95
CA ASP A 172 21.53 -3.82 31.18
C ASP A 172 21.02 -2.36 31.20
N LEU A 173 19.91 -2.17 31.87
CA LEU A 173 19.28 -0.86 32.04
C LEU A 173 20.11 0.11 32.89
N SER A 174 21.26 -0.30 33.42
CA SER A 174 22.16 0.54 34.21
C SER A 174 22.86 1.62 33.38
N LEU A 175 22.85 1.50 32.04
CA LEU A 175 23.49 2.47 31.16
C LEU A 175 22.56 3.59 30.64
N ILE A 176 21.29 3.63 31.06
CA ILE A 176 20.36 4.73 30.74
C ILE A 176 20.22 5.68 31.94
N HIS A 177 21.35 6.23 32.40
CA HIS A 177 21.36 7.41 33.22
C HIS A 177 22.14 8.51 32.49
N ILE A 178 21.37 9.32 31.74
CA ILE A 178 21.76 10.70 31.39
C ILE A 178 20.60 11.59 31.76
#